data_90c0d8cd62f6d7d598e2d868cd306f88
#
_entry.id   90c0d8cd62f6d7d598e2d868cd306f88
#
_cell.length_a   1.000
_cell.length_b   1.000
_cell.length_c   1.000
_cell.angle_alpha   90.00
_cell.angle_beta   90.00
_cell.angle_gamma   90.00
#
_symmetry.space_group_name_H-M   'P 1'
#
loop_
_entity.id
_entity.type
_entity.pdbx_description
1 polymer ?
#
loop_
_entity_poly.entity_id
_entity_poly.type
_entity_poly.pdbx_seq_one_letter_code
_entity_poly.pdbx_strand_id
1 'polypeptide(L)'
;MDRRRAFGIVLVLVSACGFGSGGLFAHPVYEAGVGWQVLSAWRFGFGALLAWIWLLASAERRRGLGLVDRRTAVVAVALGVLYVGNSGTYYAGLETVPVGLAALIVYVYPAVVAVMTLRFGRRLDGRRPWFALGLALAGVVLALGGVPTGAMPPLSGVALIVASPLIYSVWIVLSARLSGEKRDAVGGERAEGTDAAAATALMMTGTAAVYWLSALFLGLPVTPDRIPGAAWPGLVGVGVVATFIAIQAFYAGVRRIGAAQAALVSTIEPAWTIALAALLFGQTLAPIQLAGGALIIIGVIIAQAPPEAFSSIRPGVRMADE
;
A
#
# COMPACT_ATOMS: atom_id res chain seq x y z
N MET A 1 -3.54 -21.78 -11.42
CA MET A 1 -3.26 -20.35 -11.28
C MET A 1 -2.05 -20.01 -12.13
N ASP A 2 -2.16 -19.03 -13.03
CA ASP A 2 -1.05 -18.60 -13.86
C ASP A 2 0.16 -18.18 -12.98
N ARG A 3 1.36 -18.65 -13.33
CA ARG A 3 2.62 -18.40 -12.61
C ARG A 3 2.91 -16.91 -12.43
N ARG A 4 2.55 -16.10 -13.43
CA ARG A 4 2.68 -14.63 -13.40
C ARG A 4 1.75 -14.01 -12.38
N ARG A 5 0.50 -14.48 -12.29
CA ARG A 5 -0.49 -13.98 -11.31
C ARG A 5 -0.08 -14.37 -9.90
N ALA A 6 0.35 -15.61 -9.68
CA ALA A 6 0.84 -16.06 -8.37
C ALA A 6 1.98 -15.18 -7.87
N PHE A 7 2.97 -14.93 -8.74
CA PHE A 7 4.10 -14.06 -8.39
C PHE A 7 3.65 -12.62 -8.10
N GLY A 8 2.65 -12.09 -8.83
CA GLY A 8 2.07 -10.77 -8.54
C GLY A 8 1.43 -10.68 -7.16
N ILE A 9 0.71 -11.73 -6.74
CA ILE A 9 0.11 -11.82 -5.41
C ILE A 9 1.20 -11.83 -4.32
N VAL A 10 2.24 -12.64 -4.49
CA VAL A 10 3.37 -12.70 -3.55
C VAL A 10 4.04 -11.33 -3.41
N LEU A 11 4.25 -10.61 -4.49
CA LEU A 11 4.82 -9.27 -4.45
C LEU A 11 3.94 -8.29 -3.65
N VAL A 12 2.62 -8.34 -3.82
CA VAL A 12 1.70 -7.49 -3.04
C VAL A 12 1.67 -7.90 -1.56
N LEU A 13 1.75 -9.20 -1.24
CA LEU A 13 1.87 -9.66 0.14
C LEU A 13 3.17 -9.16 0.79
N VAL A 14 4.31 -9.25 0.09
CA VAL A 14 5.59 -8.70 0.56
C VAL A 14 5.47 -7.19 0.80
N SER A 15 4.81 -6.48 -0.11
CA SER A 15 4.54 -5.06 0.05
C SER A 15 3.70 -4.75 1.29
N ALA A 16 2.59 -5.46 1.48
CA ALA A 16 1.69 -5.28 2.62
C ALA A 16 2.41 -5.56 3.95
N CYS A 17 3.21 -6.63 4.01
CA CYS A 17 4.07 -6.92 5.17
C CYS A 17 5.08 -5.79 5.41
N GLY A 18 5.70 -5.27 4.35
CA GLY A 18 6.63 -4.15 4.44
C GLY A 18 5.97 -2.89 5.00
N PHE A 19 4.82 -2.48 4.47
CA PHE A 19 4.08 -1.32 4.96
C PHE A 19 3.58 -1.53 6.39
N GLY A 20 3.01 -2.68 6.71
CA GLY A 20 2.54 -3.02 8.05
C GLY A 20 3.65 -3.08 9.11
N SER A 21 4.91 -3.26 8.69
CA SER A 21 6.08 -3.16 9.57
C SER A 21 6.53 -1.72 9.83
N GLY A 22 6.00 -0.75 9.07
CA GLY A 22 6.43 0.64 9.11
C GLY A 22 6.31 1.29 10.49
N GLY A 23 5.23 1.03 11.22
CA GLY A 23 5.01 1.53 12.56
C GLY A 23 6.04 1.04 13.58
N LEU A 24 6.49 -0.21 13.46
CA LEU A 24 7.53 -0.79 14.30
C LEU A 24 8.86 -0.05 14.18
N PHE A 25 9.24 0.28 12.95
CA PHE A 25 10.46 1.03 12.70
C PHE A 25 10.31 2.53 13.02
N ALA A 26 9.11 3.10 12.87
CA ALA A 26 8.85 4.50 13.16
C ALA A 26 8.81 4.79 14.67
N HIS A 27 8.36 3.83 15.49
CA HIS A 27 8.21 4.00 16.94
C HIS A 27 9.51 4.49 17.63
N PRO A 28 10.67 3.81 17.50
CA PRO A 28 11.91 4.28 18.11
C PRO A 28 12.41 5.62 17.57
N VAL A 29 12.01 6.00 16.35
CA VAL A 29 12.33 7.31 15.77
C VAL A 29 11.56 8.41 16.49
N TYR A 30 10.28 8.19 16.76
CA TYR A 30 9.45 9.13 17.53
C TYR A 30 9.87 9.20 19.00
N GLU A 31 10.22 8.08 19.63
CA GLU A 31 10.75 8.06 20.99
C GLU A 31 12.08 8.84 21.12
N ALA A 32 12.88 8.87 20.05
CA ALA A 32 14.08 9.68 19.98
C ALA A 32 13.79 11.19 19.71
N GLY A 33 12.53 11.62 19.65
CA GLY A 33 12.13 13.01 19.46
C GLY A 33 12.18 13.50 18.00
N VAL A 34 12.32 12.60 17.02
CA VAL A 34 12.34 12.97 15.59
C VAL A 34 10.91 13.06 15.07
N GLY A 35 10.50 14.25 14.60
CA GLY A 35 9.16 14.50 14.05
C GLY A 35 8.90 13.76 12.73
N TRP A 36 7.61 13.59 12.39
CA TRP A 36 7.18 12.83 11.21
C TRP A 36 7.68 13.40 9.87
N GLN A 37 7.86 14.72 9.78
CA GLN A 37 8.38 15.37 8.57
C GLN A 37 9.84 14.96 8.30
N VAL A 38 10.67 14.97 9.36
CA VAL A 38 12.07 14.56 9.29
C VAL A 38 12.16 13.05 9.00
N LEU A 39 11.36 12.24 9.69
CA LEU A 39 11.24 10.80 9.39
C LEU A 39 10.86 10.59 7.92
N SER A 40 9.89 11.33 7.39
CA SER A 40 9.45 11.18 5.99
C SER A 40 10.53 11.61 5.00
N ALA A 41 11.27 12.69 5.28
CA ALA A 41 12.39 13.11 4.45
C ALA A 41 13.46 12.00 4.34
N TRP A 42 13.90 11.44 5.46
CA TRP A 42 14.89 10.36 5.48
C TRP A 42 14.34 9.05 4.89
N ARG A 43 13.13 8.68 5.23
CA ARG A 43 12.44 7.50 4.70
C ARG A 43 12.42 7.48 3.18
N PHE A 44 11.95 8.55 2.56
CA PHE A 44 11.87 8.65 1.11
C PHE A 44 13.23 8.96 0.48
N GLY A 45 14.14 9.61 1.20
CA GLY A 45 15.53 9.76 0.78
C GLY A 45 16.23 8.41 0.60
N PHE A 46 16.16 7.53 1.60
CA PHE A 46 16.66 6.15 1.51
C PHE A 46 15.92 5.36 0.43
N GLY A 47 14.58 5.48 0.38
CA GLY A 47 13.77 4.82 -0.64
C GLY A 47 14.19 5.20 -2.05
N ALA A 48 14.37 6.48 -2.34
CA ALA A 48 14.82 6.97 -3.65
C ALA A 48 16.25 6.51 -3.95
N LEU A 49 17.18 6.66 -3.01
CA LEU A 49 18.57 6.23 -3.17
C LEU A 49 18.64 4.74 -3.53
N LEU A 50 17.97 3.88 -2.77
CA LEU A 50 17.96 2.45 -3.02
C LEU A 50 17.26 2.09 -4.33
N ALA A 51 16.17 2.80 -4.69
CA ALA A 51 15.50 2.59 -5.97
C ALA A 51 16.43 2.92 -7.15
N TRP A 52 17.22 3.99 -7.07
CA TRP A 52 18.23 4.31 -8.08
C TRP A 52 19.38 3.32 -8.11
N ILE A 53 19.91 2.90 -6.95
CA ILE A 53 20.93 1.84 -6.90
C ILE A 53 20.40 0.57 -7.55
N TRP A 54 19.19 0.14 -7.19
CA TRP A 54 18.53 -1.04 -7.76
C TRP A 54 18.34 -0.92 -9.28
N LEU A 55 17.91 0.25 -9.75
CA LEU A 55 17.70 0.52 -11.17
C LEU A 55 19.03 0.46 -11.93
N LEU A 56 20.06 1.09 -11.41
CA LEU A 56 21.36 1.21 -12.06
C LEU A 56 22.22 -0.06 -11.95
N ALA A 57 21.92 -0.97 -11.03
CA ALA A 57 22.67 -2.21 -10.82
C ALA A 57 22.52 -3.25 -11.94
N SER A 58 21.52 -3.11 -12.85
CA SER A 58 21.29 -4.06 -13.93
C SER A 58 21.18 -3.36 -15.28
N ALA A 59 21.87 -3.92 -16.29
CA ALA A 59 21.79 -3.42 -17.66
C ALA A 59 20.36 -3.49 -18.22
N GLU A 60 19.60 -4.53 -17.88
CA GLU A 60 18.21 -4.68 -18.30
C GLU A 60 17.32 -3.57 -17.74
N ARG A 61 17.42 -3.25 -16.43
CA ARG A 61 16.66 -2.18 -15.80
C ARG A 61 17.06 -0.81 -16.32
N ARG A 62 18.37 -0.58 -16.58
CA ARG A 62 18.84 0.67 -17.24
C ARG A 62 18.25 0.84 -18.62
N ARG A 63 18.11 -0.24 -19.41
CA ARG A 63 17.41 -0.16 -20.71
C ARG A 63 15.95 0.24 -20.53
N GLY A 64 15.26 -0.31 -19.52
CA GLY A 64 13.91 0.09 -19.16
C GLY A 64 13.78 1.60 -18.86
N LEU A 65 14.77 2.20 -18.19
CA LEU A 65 14.82 3.65 -17.98
C LEU A 65 14.99 4.41 -19.30
N GLY A 66 15.86 3.93 -20.19
CA GLY A 66 16.09 4.54 -21.49
C GLY A 66 14.87 4.55 -22.42
N LEU A 67 13.87 3.71 -22.15
CA LEU A 67 12.60 3.67 -22.88
C LEU A 67 11.54 4.62 -22.28
N VAL A 68 11.82 5.24 -21.13
CA VAL A 68 10.90 6.19 -20.49
C VAL A 68 10.98 7.53 -21.20
N ASP A 69 9.91 7.90 -21.89
CA ASP A 69 9.79 9.21 -22.52
C ASP A 69 9.60 10.32 -21.46
N ARG A 70 9.83 11.58 -21.88
CA ARG A 70 9.73 12.73 -20.97
C ARG A 70 8.35 12.84 -20.31
N ARG A 71 7.27 12.56 -21.05
CA ARG A 71 5.92 12.63 -20.52
C ARG A 71 5.69 11.60 -19.40
N THR A 72 6.09 10.38 -19.64
CA THR A 72 6.02 9.28 -18.67
C THR A 72 6.86 9.57 -17.42
N ALA A 73 8.07 10.13 -17.60
CA ALA A 73 8.91 10.55 -16.48
C ALA A 73 8.24 11.63 -15.63
N VAL A 74 7.68 12.67 -16.28
CA VAL A 74 6.94 13.73 -15.57
C VAL A 74 5.73 13.17 -14.83
N VAL A 75 4.96 12.27 -15.44
CA VAL A 75 3.82 11.61 -14.78
C VAL A 75 4.27 10.80 -13.59
N ALA A 76 5.36 10.04 -13.70
CA ALA A 76 5.89 9.25 -12.58
C ALA A 76 6.33 10.15 -11.41
N VAL A 77 7.06 11.24 -11.68
CA VAL A 77 7.43 12.21 -10.64
C VAL A 77 6.20 12.87 -10.02
N ALA A 78 5.22 13.26 -10.84
CA ALA A 78 3.96 13.85 -10.36
C ALA A 78 3.16 12.87 -9.47
N LEU A 79 3.18 11.57 -9.76
CA LEU A 79 2.62 10.55 -8.89
C LEU A 79 3.37 10.47 -7.55
N GLY A 80 4.69 10.68 -7.56
CA GLY A 80 5.47 10.80 -6.34
C GLY A 80 5.05 12.02 -5.49
N VAL A 81 4.83 13.17 -6.14
CA VAL A 81 4.30 14.38 -5.47
C VAL A 81 2.89 14.13 -4.93
N LEU A 82 2.01 13.48 -5.69
CA LEU A 82 0.67 13.10 -5.24
C LEU A 82 0.73 12.20 -3.99
N TYR A 83 1.71 11.30 -3.91
CA TYR A 83 1.90 10.42 -2.76
C TYR A 83 2.25 11.18 -1.47
N VAL A 84 2.90 12.35 -1.57
CA VAL A 84 3.09 13.26 -0.42
C VAL A 84 1.74 13.70 0.14
N GLY A 85 0.77 14.00 -0.71
CA GLY A 85 -0.60 14.30 -0.27
C GLY A 85 -1.21 13.19 0.57
N ASN A 86 -1.07 11.92 0.14
CA ASN A 86 -1.52 10.76 0.92
C ASN A 86 -0.80 10.65 2.27
N SER A 87 0.52 10.54 2.25
CA SER A 87 1.29 10.32 3.48
C SER A 87 1.25 11.55 4.41
N GLY A 88 1.32 12.76 3.88
CA GLY A 88 1.29 13.99 4.65
C GLY A 88 -0.04 14.20 5.36
N THR A 89 -1.16 14.01 4.67
CA THR A 89 -2.50 14.15 5.30
C THR A 89 -2.72 13.08 6.37
N TYR A 90 -2.23 11.86 6.17
CA TYR A 90 -2.29 10.81 7.18
C TYR A 90 -1.53 11.19 8.44
N TYR A 91 -0.24 11.51 8.31
CA TYR A 91 0.60 11.82 9.48
C TYR A 91 0.19 13.11 10.18
N ALA A 92 -0.21 14.15 9.44
CA ALA A 92 -0.74 15.38 10.03
C ALA A 92 -2.07 15.13 10.76
N GLY A 93 -2.94 14.27 10.23
CA GLY A 93 -4.18 13.90 10.89
C GLY A 93 -3.97 13.11 12.18
N LEU A 94 -2.92 12.28 12.25
CA LEU A 94 -2.57 11.50 13.45
C LEU A 94 -2.17 12.34 14.66
N GLU A 95 -1.84 13.63 14.48
CA GLU A 95 -1.57 14.52 15.61
C GLU A 95 -2.83 14.76 16.49
N THR A 96 -4.02 14.58 15.91
CA THR A 96 -5.28 14.88 16.59
C THR A 96 -6.30 13.74 16.55
N VAL A 97 -6.09 12.74 15.69
CA VAL A 97 -6.99 11.58 15.52
C VAL A 97 -6.33 10.32 16.09
N PRO A 98 -7.02 9.57 16.96
CA PRO A 98 -6.50 8.32 17.50
C PRO A 98 -6.15 7.33 16.38
N VAL A 99 -5.00 6.65 16.53
CA VAL A 99 -4.43 5.72 15.53
C VAL A 99 -5.44 4.67 15.08
N GLY A 100 -6.22 4.11 16.01
CA GLY A 100 -7.25 3.10 15.69
C GLY A 100 -8.35 3.62 14.77
N LEU A 101 -8.85 4.85 15.02
CA LEU A 101 -9.84 5.49 14.16
C LEU A 101 -9.24 5.88 12.79
N ALA A 102 -8.02 6.42 12.79
CA ALA A 102 -7.31 6.74 11.56
C ALA A 102 -7.12 5.48 10.69
N ALA A 103 -6.70 4.36 11.30
CA ALA A 103 -6.55 3.09 10.59
C ALA A 103 -7.89 2.61 9.99
N LEU A 104 -8.99 2.65 10.74
CA LEU A 104 -10.31 2.27 10.21
C LEU A 104 -10.69 3.09 8.96
N ILE A 105 -10.46 4.41 9.02
CA ILE A 105 -10.77 5.30 7.89
C ILE A 105 -9.86 4.99 6.69
N VAL A 106 -8.55 4.81 6.92
CA VAL A 106 -7.59 4.54 5.83
C VAL A 106 -7.91 3.23 5.13
N TYR A 107 -8.27 2.17 5.86
CA TYR A 107 -8.58 0.87 5.24
C TYR A 107 -9.89 0.82 4.44
N VAL A 108 -10.57 1.96 4.25
CA VAL A 108 -11.63 2.10 3.24
C VAL A 108 -11.04 2.17 1.81
N TYR A 109 -9.75 2.48 1.64
CA TYR A 109 -9.14 2.63 0.31
C TYR A 109 -9.36 1.44 -0.64
N PRO A 110 -9.37 0.16 -0.22
CA PRO A 110 -9.61 -0.94 -1.15
C PRO A 110 -11.00 -0.91 -1.78
N ALA A 111 -12.02 -0.47 -1.02
CA ALA A 111 -13.37 -0.27 -1.55
C ALA A 111 -13.40 0.90 -2.54
N VAL A 112 -12.75 2.02 -2.21
CA VAL A 112 -12.64 3.18 -3.10
C VAL A 112 -11.94 2.79 -4.40
N VAL A 113 -10.81 2.07 -4.35
CA VAL A 113 -10.10 1.56 -5.53
C VAL A 113 -11.01 0.64 -6.35
N ALA A 114 -11.72 -0.29 -5.71
CA ALA A 114 -12.62 -1.20 -6.40
C ALA A 114 -13.73 -0.45 -7.17
N VAL A 115 -14.32 0.57 -6.55
CA VAL A 115 -15.32 1.45 -7.20
C VAL A 115 -14.70 2.27 -8.33
N MET A 116 -13.53 2.88 -8.11
CA MET A 116 -12.83 3.67 -9.13
C MET A 116 -12.46 2.82 -10.36
N THR A 117 -12.08 1.57 -10.18
CA THR A 117 -11.72 0.67 -11.27
C THR A 117 -12.92 0.26 -12.14
N LEU A 118 -14.16 0.43 -11.68
CA LEU A 118 -15.35 0.27 -12.53
C LEU A 118 -15.35 1.24 -13.72
N ARG A 119 -14.77 2.43 -13.53
CA ARG A 119 -14.71 3.47 -14.58
C ARG A 119 -13.30 3.61 -15.17
N PHE A 120 -12.26 3.43 -14.37
CA PHE A 120 -10.91 3.88 -14.70
C PHE A 120 -9.85 2.77 -14.80
N GLY A 121 -10.16 1.52 -14.46
CA GLY A 121 -9.19 0.44 -14.42
C GLY A 121 -9.80 -0.92 -14.74
N ARG A 122 -9.04 -1.98 -14.44
CA ARG A 122 -9.51 -3.36 -14.55
C ARG A 122 -10.47 -3.68 -13.40
N ARG A 123 -11.69 -4.04 -13.74
CA ARG A 123 -12.76 -4.33 -12.78
C ARG A 123 -12.51 -5.62 -12.00
N LEU A 124 -13.13 -5.71 -10.84
CA LEU A 124 -13.34 -6.98 -10.15
C LEU A 124 -14.51 -7.71 -10.82
N ASP A 125 -14.22 -8.83 -11.48
CA ASP A 125 -15.22 -9.57 -12.24
C ASP A 125 -16.03 -10.52 -11.32
N GLY A 126 -17.37 -10.48 -11.44
CA GLY A 126 -18.27 -11.32 -10.69
C GLY A 126 -18.53 -10.86 -9.25
N ARG A 127 -19.46 -11.55 -8.56
CA ARG A 127 -19.89 -11.22 -7.19
C ARG A 127 -18.87 -11.62 -6.13
N ARG A 128 -18.06 -12.63 -6.40
CA ARG A 128 -17.15 -13.25 -5.46
C ARG A 128 -16.05 -12.30 -4.94
N PRO A 129 -15.29 -11.54 -5.78
CA PRO A 129 -14.30 -10.59 -5.28
C PRO A 129 -14.93 -9.46 -4.45
N TRP A 130 -16.17 -9.05 -4.75
CA TRP A 130 -16.89 -8.05 -3.96
C TRP A 130 -17.28 -8.58 -2.58
N PHE A 131 -17.77 -9.83 -2.51
CA PHE A 131 -18.03 -10.50 -1.24
C PHE A 131 -16.74 -10.65 -0.41
N ALA A 132 -15.66 -11.09 -1.05
CA ALA A 132 -14.34 -11.21 -0.41
C ALA A 132 -13.82 -9.86 0.12
N LEU A 133 -14.01 -8.78 -0.63
CA LEU A 133 -13.69 -7.43 -0.20
C LEU A 133 -14.52 -7.01 1.03
N GLY A 134 -15.83 -7.23 1.00
CA GLY A 134 -16.70 -6.95 2.15
C GLY A 134 -16.28 -7.73 3.40
N LEU A 135 -15.94 -9.02 3.24
CA LEU A 135 -15.46 -9.87 4.33
C LEU A 135 -14.12 -9.37 4.90
N ALA A 136 -13.18 -9.00 4.03
CA ALA A 136 -11.90 -8.47 4.44
C ALA A 136 -12.04 -7.12 5.18
N LEU A 137 -12.91 -6.22 4.70
CA LEU A 137 -13.17 -4.93 5.37
C LEU A 137 -13.85 -5.13 6.73
N ALA A 138 -14.81 -6.06 6.86
CA ALA A 138 -15.38 -6.42 8.14
C ALA A 138 -14.31 -6.98 9.09
N GLY A 139 -13.41 -7.82 8.57
CA GLY A 139 -12.25 -8.33 9.29
C GLY A 139 -11.31 -7.24 9.78
N VAL A 140 -11.07 -6.19 8.98
CA VAL A 140 -10.26 -5.02 9.38
C VAL A 140 -10.89 -4.30 10.59
N VAL A 141 -12.22 -4.07 10.55
CA VAL A 141 -12.94 -3.43 11.67
C VAL A 141 -12.76 -4.23 12.96
N LEU A 142 -12.92 -5.56 12.90
CA LEU A 142 -12.75 -6.44 14.07
C LEU A 142 -11.28 -6.52 14.51
N ALA A 143 -10.33 -6.61 13.56
CA ALA A 143 -8.90 -6.71 13.86
C ALA A 143 -8.36 -5.46 14.57
N LEU A 144 -8.93 -4.29 14.27
CA LEU A 144 -8.60 -3.04 14.96
C LEU A 144 -9.34 -2.86 16.29
N GLY A 145 -10.11 -3.85 16.72
CA GLY A 145 -10.84 -3.83 17.99
C GLY A 145 -12.22 -3.18 17.93
N GLY A 146 -12.79 -3.04 16.71
CA GLY A 146 -14.08 -2.39 16.49
C GLY A 146 -13.97 -0.88 16.32
N VAL A 147 -15.14 -0.21 16.32
CA VAL A 147 -15.20 1.25 16.20
C VAL A 147 -14.84 1.89 17.55
N PRO A 148 -13.86 2.78 17.63
CA PRO A 148 -13.50 3.45 18.86
C PRO A 148 -14.69 4.22 19.45
N THR A 149 -14.92 4.07 20.76
CA THR A 149 -15.91 4.84 21.52
C THR A 149 -15.20 5.93 22.30
N GLY A 150 -15.60 7.18 22.14
CA GLY A 150 -14.99 8.32 22.83
C GLY A 150 -15.42 9.65 22.25
N ALA A 151 -14.83 10.74 22.74
CA ALA A 151 -15.06 12.08 22.19
C ALA A 151 -14.61 12.15 20.73
N MET A 152 -15.42 12.77 19.88
CA MET A 152 -15.06 12.97 18.46
C MET A 152 -13.81 13.85 18.35
N PRO A 153 -12.80 13.42 17.58
CA PRO A 153 -11.62 14.25 17.34
C PRO A 153 -11.98 15.49 16.52
N PRO A 154 -11.08 16.50 16.47
CA PRO A 154 -11.29 17.71 15.69
C PRO A 154 -11.61 17.40 14.23
N LEU A 155 -12.59 18.08 13.66
CA LEU A 155 -13.04 17.85 12.28
C LEU A 155 -11.90 18.04 11.25
N SER A 156 -10.97 18.97 11.51
CA SER A 156 -9.78 19.18 10.68
C SER A 156 -8.90 17.94 10.59
N GLY A 157 -8.65 17.28 11.71
CA GLY A 157 -7.88 16.03 11.75
C GLY A 157 -8.59 14.90 11.03
N VAL A 158 -9.91 14.74 11.26
CA VAL A 158 -10.73 13.74 10.57
C VAL A 158 -10.72 13.99 9.06
N ALA A 159 -10.85 15.23 8.61
CA ALA A 159 -10.80 15.59 7.18
C ALA A 159 -9.46 15.22 6.55
N LEU A 160 -8.34 15.45 7.25
CA LEU A 160 -7.01 15.03 6.79
C LEU A 160 -6.91 13.51 6.65
N ILE A 161 -7.37 12.75 7.66
CA ILE A 161 -7.36 11.27 7.61
C ILE A 161 -8.26 10.74 6.48
N VAL A 162 -9.43 11.35 6.22
CA VAL A 162 -10.32 10.97 5.12
C VAL A 162 -9.69 11.29 3.75
N ALA A 163 -8.99 12.40 3.62
CA ALA A 163 -8.30 12.77 2.38
C ALA A 163 -7.23 11.73 1.99
N SER A 164 -6.53 11.14 2.97
CA SER A 164 -5.45 10.17 2.74
C SER A 164 -5.87 8.98 1.88
N PRO A 165 -6.87 8.14 2.23
CA PRO A 165 -7.28 7.00 1.42
C PRO A 165 -7.85 7.39 0.06
N LEU A 166 -8.45 8.57 -0.08
CA LEU A 166 -8.94 9.05 -1.36
C LEU A 166 -7.78 9.37 -2.30
N ILE A 167 -6.78 10.12 -1.82
CA ILE A 167 -5.56 10.43 -2.57
C ILE A 167 -4.79 9.14 -2.91
N TYR A 168 -4.69 8.21 -1.95
CA TYR A 168 -4.03 6.93 -2.15
C TYR A 168 -4.73 6.07 -3.22
N SER A 169 -6.06 6.05 -3.21
CA SER A 169 -6.84 5.32 -4.22
C SER A 169 -6.62 5.88 -5.62
N VAL A 170 -6.56 7.20 -5.77
CA VAL A 170 -6.21 7.87 -7.03
C VAL A 170 -4.80 7.47 -7.46
N TRP A 171 -3.83 7.53 -6.53
CA TRP A 171 -2.45 7.14 -6.79
C TRP A 171 -2.34 5.67 -7.26
N ILE A 172 -3.03 4.73 -6.62
CA ILE A 172 -3.05 3.30 -7.01
C ILE A 172 -3.57 3.14 -8.43
N VAL A 173 -4.72 3.75 -8.77
CA VAL A 173 -5.33 3.62 -10.08
C VAL A 173 -4.48 4.26 -11.17
N LEU A 174 -3.90 5.44 -10.93
CA LEU A 174 -3.00 6.10 -11.89
C LEU A 174 -1.68 5.35 -12.06
N SER A 175 -1.12 4.80 -10.97
CA SER A 175 0.08 3.96 -11.02
C SER A 175 -0.15 2.68 -11.82
N ALA A 176 -1.32 2.07 -11.69
CA ALA A 176 -1.70 0.91 -12.49
C ALA A 176 -1.79 1.24 -13.99
N ARG A 177 -2.33 2.41 -14.33
CA ARG A 177 -2.37 2.90 -15.72
C ARG A 177 -0.97 3.17 -16.28
N LEU A 178 -0.10 3.81 -15.51
CA LEU A 178 1.30 4.03 -15.89
C LEU A 178 2.01 2.68 -16.13
N SER A 179 1.62 1.64 -15.40
CA SER A 179 2.13 0.26 -15.57
C SER A 179 1.45 -0.53 -16.71
N GLY A 180 0.64 0.14 -17.56
CA GLY A 180 0.00 -0.47 -18.73
C GLY A 180 -1.34 -1.15 -18.47
N GLU A 181 -2.01 -0.89 -17.34
CA GLU A 181 -3.38 -1.39 -17.11
C GLU A 181 -4.38 -0.68 -18.02
N LYS A 182 -5.12 -1.45 -18.83
CA LYS A 182 -6.23 -0.97 -19.66
C LYS A 182 -7.57 -1.49 -19.12
N ARG A 183 -8.63 -0.68 -19.30
CA ARG A 183 -9.99 -1.00 -18.86
C ARG A 183 -10.55 -2.28 -19.52
N ASP A 184 -10.31 -2.41 -20.82
CA ASP A 184 -10.96 -3.40 -21.68
C ASP A 184 -10.00 -4.53 -22.12
N ALA A 185 -8.88 -4.73 -21.43
CA ALA A 185 -7.95 -5.80 -21.76
C ALA A 185 -8.55 -7.16 -21.44
N VAL A 186 -9.09 -7.81 -22.46
CA VAL A 186 -9.52 -9.20 -22.42
C VAL A 186 -8.29 -10.10 -22.53
N GLY A 187 -8.18 -11.11 -21.66
CA GLY A 187 -7.16 -12.15 -21.83
C GLY A 187 -5.72 -11.83 -21.44
N GLY A 188 -5.48 -10.71 -20.73
CA GLY A 188 -4.12 -10.42 -20.21
C GLY A 188 -3.23 -9.63 -21.16
N GLU A 189 -3.72 -9.16 -22.30
CA GLU A 189 -3.03 -8.18 -23.14
C GLU A 189 -2.89 -6.85 -22.40
N ARG A 190 -1.65 -6.50 -22.10
CA ARG A 190 -1.30 -5.19 -21.53
C ARG A 190 -0.60 -4.35 -22.59
N ALA A 191 -0.90 -3.07 -22.60
CA ALA A 191 0.01 -2.14 -23.27
C ALA A 191 1.41 -2.27 -22.62
N GLU A 192 2.45 -2.01 -23.40
CA GLU A 192 3.78 -1.84 -22.86
C GLU A 192 3.72 -0.74 -21.80
N GLY A 193 3.87 -1.11 -20.54
CA GLY A 193 3.88 -0.18 -19.41
C GLY A 193 5.29 0.11 -18.97
N THR A 194 5.45 1.19 -18.23
CA THR A 194 6.75 1.59 -17.67
C THR A 194 7.34 0.48 -16.79
N ASP A 195 8.62 0.24 -16.90
CA ASP A 195 9.33 -0.70 -16.03
C ASP A 195 9.16 -0.33 -14.55
N ALA A 196 8.94 -1.34 -13.70
CA ALA A 196 8.63 -1.10 -12.28
C ALA A 196 9.79 -0.41 -11.55
N ALA A 197 11.05 -0.72 -11.89
CA ALA A 197 12.20 -0.10 -11.25
C ALA A 197 12.34 1.38 -11.67
N ALA A 198 12.14 1.68 -12.96
CA ALA A 198 12.17 3.05 -13.46
C ALA A 198 11.04 3.91 -12.90
N ALA A 199 9.81 3.37 -12.91
CA ALA A 199 8.65 4.08 -12.38
C ALA A 199 8.80 4.40 -10.89
N THR A 200 9.19 3.43 -10.07
CA THR A 200 9.33 3.63 -8.62
C THR A 200 10.51 4.53 -8.28
N ALA A 201 11.63 4.47 -8.99
CA ALA A 201 12.74 5.39 -8.79
C ALA A 201 12.32 6.85 -9.04
N LEU A 202 11.60 7.11 -10.13
CA LEU A 202 11.09 8.45 -10.46
C LEU A 202 10.02 8.92 -9.45
N MET A 203 9.07 8.06 -9.08
CA MET A 203 8.05 8.38 -8.08
C MET A 203 8.69 8.72 -6.72
N MET A 204 9.60 7.87 -6.23
CA MET A 204 10.27 8.10 -4.95
C MET A 204 11.13 9.37 -4.97
N THR A 205 11.74 9.70 -6.11
CA THR A 205 12.47 10.97 -6.28
C THR A 205 11.53 12.15 -6.10
N GLY A 206 10.34 12.14 -6.72
CA GLY A 206 9.35 13.20 -6.56
C GLY A 206 8.90 13.35 -5.10
N THR A 207 8.60 12.24 -4.43
CA THR A 207 8.21 12.24 -3.01
C THR A 207 9.33 12.74 -2.10
N ALA A 208 10.55 12.23 -2.28
CA ALA A 208 11.72 12.63 -1.50
C ALA A 208 12.03 14.11 -1.69
N ALA A 209 12.01 14.61 -2.94
CA ALA A 209 12.28 16.01 -3.23
C ALA A 209 11.32 16.94 -2.47
N VAL A 210 10.01 16.64 -2.45
CA VAL A 210 9.03 17.47 -1.73
C VAL A 210 9.31 17.45 -0.23
N TYR A 211 9.53 16.27 0.38
CA TYR A 211 9.79 16.19 1.81
C TYR A 211 11.10 16.86 2.23
N TRP A 212 12.18 16.65 1.46
CA TRP A 212 13.45 17.31 1.74
C TRP A 212 13.37 18.83 1.55
N LEU A 213 12.79 19.31 0.46
CA LEU A 213 12.63 20.74 0.21
C LEU A 213 11.74 21.40 1.26
N SER A 214 10.61 20.76 1.64
CA SER A 214 9.75 21.28 2.69
C SER A 214 10.44 21.31 4.05
N ALA A 215 11.18 20.27 4.40
CA ALA A 215 11.93 20.20 5.65
C ALA A 215 13.03 21.27 5.73
N LEU A 216 13.77 21.49 4.65
CA LEU A 216 14.78 22.54 4.55
C LEU A 216 14.14 23.94 4.62
N PHE A 217 13.03 24.14 3.90
CA PHE A 217 12.30 25.41 3.91
C PHE A 217 11.73 25.77 5.30
N LEU A 218 11.27 24.77 6.04
CA LEU A 218 10.76 24.92 7.41
C LEU A 218 11.89 24.96 8.46
N GLY A 219 13.15 24.84 8.07
CA GLY A 219 14.29 24.85 9.00
C GLY A 219 14.35 23.65 9.94
N LEU A 220 13.76 22.49 9.53
CA LEU A 220 13.74 21.29 10.36
C LEU A 220 15.13 20.67 10.47
N PRO A 221 15.45 19.96 11.58
CA PRO A 221 16.75 19.37 11.83
C PRO A 221 16.96 18.08 11.01
N VAL A 222 17.17 18.21 9.71
CA VAL A 222 17.33 17.06 8.78
C VAL A 222 18.77 16.64 8.55
N THR A 223 19.77 17.41 9.05
CA THR A 223 21.17 17.04 8.87
C THR A 223 21.55 15.87 9.77
N PRO A 224 22.46 14.96 9.33
CA PRO A 224 22.79 13.74 10.06
C PRO A 224 23.28 13.97 11.49
N ASP A 225 24.02 15.07 11.72
CA ASP A 225 24.55 15.49 13.02
C ASP A 225 23.46 15.87 14.03
N ARG A 226 22.28 16.26 13.55
CA ARG A 226 21.12 16.61 14.37
C ARG A 226 20.16 15.45 14.62
N ILE A 227 20.39 14.31 14.00
CA ILE A 227 19.58 13.12 14.20
C ILE A 227 20.15 12.30 15.36
N PRO A 228 19.35 12.03 16.42
CA PRO A 228 19.81 11.17 17.52
C PRO A 228 20.24 9.79 17.03
N GLY A 229 21.37 9.28 17.56
CA GLY A 229 21.91 7.98 17.18
C GLY A 229 20.90 6.83 17.29
N ALA A 230 20.05 6.87 18.31
CA ALA A 230 19.00 5.88 18.55
C ALA A 230 17.91 5.84 17.45
N ALA A 231 17.71 6.93 16.68
CA ALA A 231 16.71 6.98 15.61
C ALA A 231 17.16 6.27 14.33
N TRP A 232 18.48 6.11 14.09
CA TRP A 232 19.01 5.62 12.82
C TRP A 232 18.53 4.20 12.44
N PRO A 233 18.51 3.20 13.34
CA PRO A 233 18.01 1.87 12.99
C PRO A 233 16.56 1.92 12.51
N GLY A 234 15.72 2.72 13.16
CA GLY A 234 14.33 2.95 12.76
C GLY A 234 14.22 3.65 11.41
N LEU A 235 14.95 4.73 11.17
CA LEU A 235 14.97 5.46 9.90
C LEU A 235 15.40 4.57 8.72
N VAL A 236 16.47 3.77 8.91
CA VAL A 236 16.93 2.81 7.90
C VAL A 236 15.86 1.73 7.69
N GLY A 237 15.30 1.17 8.74
CA GLY A 237 14.23 0.15 8.66
C GLY A 237 13.01 0.66 7.89
N VAL A 238 12.51 1.85 8.21
CA VAL A 238 11.38 2.47 7.47
C VAL A 238 11.77 2.72 6.01
N GLY A 239 12.97 3.25 5.75
CA GLY A 239 13.43 3.57 4.40
C GLY A 239 13.63 2.33 3.52
N VAL A 240 14.22 1.27 4.07
CA VAL A 240 14.50 0.03 3.32
C VAL A 240 13.25 -0.83 3.21
N VAL A 241 12.63 -1.20 4.33
CA VAL A 241 11.55 -2.21 4.36
C VAL A 241 10.21 -1.59 3.99
N ALA A 242 9.79 -0.57 4.74
CA ALA A 242 8.46 0.02 4.59
C ALA A 242 8.39 1.08 3.47
N THR A 243 9.49 1.36 2.77
CA THR A 243 9.49 2.28 1.64
C THR A 243 10.05 1.61 0.38
N PHE A 244 11.34 1.33 0.30
CA PHE A 244 11.94 0.79 -0.92
C PHE A 244 11.33 -0.57 -1.30
N ILE A 245 11.43 -1.57 -0.42
CA ILE A 245 10.94 -2.94 -0.71
C ILE A 245 9.41 -2.90 -0.91
N ALA A 246 8.69 -2.25 0.00
CA ALA A 246 7.23 -2.21 -0.04
C ALA A 246 6.70 -1.55 -1.33
N ILE A 247 7.16 -0.36 -1.69
CA ILE A 247 6.67 0.37 -2.87
C ILE A 247 7.10 -0.34 -4.16
N GLN A 248 8.36 -0.82 -4.24
CA GLN A 248 8.84 -1.57 -5.40
C GLN A 248 8.04 -2.85 -5.63
N ALA A 249 7.79 -3.62 -4.56
CA ALA A 249 7.00 -4.84 -4.63
C ALA A 249 5.52 -4.54 -4.96
N PHE A 250 4.94 -3.48 -4.39
CA PHE A 250 3.57 -3.06 -4.70
C PHE A 250 3.40 -2.74 -6.17
N TYR A 251 4.24 -1.85 -6.72
CA TYR A 251 4.14 -1.46 -8.12
C TYR A 251 4.35 -2.65 -9.06
N ALA A 252 5.35 -3.48 -8.78
CA ALA A 252 5.60 -4.70 -9.55
C ALA A 252 4.44 -5.70 -9.45
N GLY A 253 3.77 -5.77 -8.31
CA GLY A 253 2.57 -6.58 -8.10
C GLY A 253 1.35 -6.04 -8.84
N VAL A 254 1.03 -4.74 -8.68
CA VAL A 254 -0.06 -4.05 -9.40
C VAL A 254 0.07 -4.25 -10.91
N ARG A 255 1.28 -4.13 -11.44
CA ARG A 255 1.57 -4.39 -12.85
C ARG A 255 1.20 -5.81 -13.29
N ARG A 256 1.10 -6.78 -12.40
CA ARG A 256 0.78 -8.18 -12.70
C ARG A 256 -0.68 -8.53 -12.46
N ILE A 257 -1.27 -8.04 -11.38
CA ILE A 257 -2.62 -8.42 -10.97
C ILE A 257 -3.66 -7.30 -11.09
N GLY A 258 -3.23 -6.06 -11.33
CA GLY A 258 -4.10 -4.89 -11.45
C GLY A 258 -4.40 -4.21 -10.12
N ALA A 259 -4.91 -2.96 -10.19
CA ALA A 259 -5.12 -2.09 -9.04
C ALA A 259 -6.10 -2.67 -8.01
N ALA A 260 -7.27 -3.09 -8.45
CA ALA A 260 -8.32 -3.58 -7.56
C ALA A 260 -7.92 -4.88 -6.83
N GLN A 261 -7.28 -5.81 -7.54
CA GLN A 261 -6.78 -7.05 -6.94
C GLN A 261 -5.64 -6.77 -5.97
N ALA A 262 -4.71 -5.87 -6.30
CA ALA A 262 -3.63 -5.48 -5.41
C ALA A 262 -4.16 -4.82 -4.14
N ALA A 263 -5.10 -3.88 -4.25
CA ALA A 263 -5.72 -3.23 -3.10
C ALA A 263 -6.41 -4.24 -2.18
N LEU A 264 -7.12 -5.24 -2.75
CA LEU A 264 -7.77 -6.30 -1.98
C LEU A 264 -6.75 -7.19 -1.27
N VAL A 265 -5.66 -7.60 -1.94
CA VAL A 265 -4.60 -8.42 -1.30
C VAL A 265 -3.90 -7.64 -0.19
N SER A 266 -3.74 -6.33 -0.36
CA SER A 266 -3.11 -5.46 0.66
C SER A 266 -3.90 -5.35 1.96
N THR A 267 -5.18 -5.77 2.00
CA THR A 267 -5.95 -5.83 3.25
C THR A 267 -5.37 -6.79 4.30
N ILE A 268 -4.39 -7.62 3.95
CA ILE A 268 -3.62 -8.43 4.90
C ILE A 268 -2.74 -7.59 5.84
N GLU A 269 -2.41 -6.35 5.47
CA GLU A 269 -1.51 -5.47 6.21
C GLU A 269 -1.86 -5.31 7.70
N PRO A 270 -3.10 -4.99 8.12
CA PRO A 270 -3.43 -4.89 9.53
C PRO A 270 -3.29 -6.22 10.28
N ALA A 271 -3.60 -7.35 9.66
CA ALA A 271 -3.39 -8.65 10.27
C ALA A 271 -1.90 -8.91 10.52
N TRP A 272 -1.03 -8.53 9.58
CA TRP A 272 0.42 -8.60 9.73
C TRP A 272 0.92 -7.68 10.85
N THR A 273 0.49 -6.41 10.87
CA THR A 273 0.89 -5.42 11.89
C THR A 273 0.54 -5.91 13.29
N ILE A 274 -0.68 -6.45 13.48
CA ILE A 274 -1.15 -7.00 14.75
C ILE A 274 -0.32 -8.22 15.15
N ALA A 275 -0.06 -9.15 14.22
CA ALA A 275 0.77 -10.32 14.48
C ALA A 275 2.20 -9.94 14.93
N LEU A 276 2.81 -8.95 14.26
CA LEU A 276 4.13 -8.44 14.64
C LEU A 276 4.12 -7.77 16.03
N ALA A 277 3.11 -6.97 16.33
CA ALA A 277 2.96 -6.32 17.63
C ALA A 277 2.86 -7.38 18.75
N ALA A 278 2.11 -8.46 18.53
CA ALA A 278 2.02 -9.57 19.47
C ALA A 278 3.37 -10.29 19.64
N LEU A 279 4.07 -10.58 18.54
CA LEU A 279 5.32 -11.34 18.59
C LEU A 279 6.49 -10.54 19.17
N LEU A 280 6.62 -9.25 18.84
CA LEU A 280 7.78 -8.45 19.21
C LEU A 280 7.61 -7.70 20.54
N PHE A 281 6.37 -7.31 20.86
CA PHE A 281 6.08 -6.56 22.09
C PHE A 281 5.32 -7.38 23.14
N GLY A 282 5.08 -8.69 22.88
CA GLY A 282 4.33 -9.55 23.78
C GLY A 282 2.87 -9.11 24.00
N GLN A 283 2.30 -8.36 23.07
CA GLN A 283 0.92 -7.89 23.19
C GLN A 283 -0.05 -9.05 23.05
N THR A 284 -0.94 -9.19 24.04
CA THR A 284 -2.00 -10.21 23.99
C THR A 284 -3.10 -9.75 23.04
N LEU A 285 -3.45 -10.61 22.09
CA LEU A 285 -4.54 -10.33 21.15
C LEU A 285 -5.88 -10.69 21.77
N ALA A 286 -6.83 -9.78 21.70
CA ALA A 286 -8.21 -10.08 22.07
C ALA A 286 -8.83 -11.07 21.07
N PRO A 287 -9.77 -11.95 21.51
CA PRO A 287 -10.43 -12.89 20.60
C PRO A 287 -11.08 -12.24 19.37
N ILE A 288 -11.60 -11.02 19.52
CA ILE A 288 -12.18 -10.24 18.42
C ILE A 288 -11.13 -9.86 17.36
N GLN A 289 -9.90 -9.56 17.77
CA GLN A 289 -8.79 -9.24 16.84
C GLN A 289 -8.34 -10.48 16.08
N LEU A 290 -8.29 -11.64 16.75
CA LEU A 290 -8.00 -12.93 16.10
C LEU A 290 -9.07 -13.29 15.07
N ALA A 291 -10.36 -13.12 15.43
CA ALA A 291 -11.47 -13.32 14.52
C ALA A 291 -11.38 -12.36 13.30
N GLY A 292 -11.06 -11.10 13.53
CA GLY A 292 -10.83 -10.12 12.48
C GLY A 292 -9.70 -10.51 11.53
N GLY A 293 -8.56 -10.91 12.07
CA GLY A 293 -7.42 -11.40 11.29
C GLY A 293 -7.77 -12.63 10.43
N ALA A 294 -8.52 -13.58 11.00
CA ALA A 294 -9.01 -14.75 10.28
C ALA A 294 -9.95 -14.36 9.12
N LEU A 295 -10.88 -13.43 9.34
CA LEU A 295 -11.78 -12.95 8.28
C LEU A 295 -11.02 -12.26 7.14
N ILE A 296 -9.99 -11.46 7.43
CA ILE A 296 -9.12 -10.85 6.43
C ILE A 296 -8.47 -11.93 5.56
N ILE A 297 -7.83 -12.92 6.20
CA ILE A 297 -7.15 -14.02 5.50
C ILE A 297 -8.13 -14.81 4.62
N ILE A 298 -9.29 -15.16 5.17
CA ILE A 298 -10.36 -15.86 4.43
C ILE A 298 -10.81 -15.02 3.22
N GLY A 299 -11.05 -13.72 3.40
CA GLY A 299 -11.41 -12.80 2.32
C GLY A 299 -10.37 -12.80 1.20
N VAL A 300 -9.08 -12.67 1.54
CA VAL A 300 -8.00 -12.70 0.56
C VAL A 300 -7.93 -14.07 -0.17
N ILE A 301 -8.06 -15.19 0.56
CA ILE A 301 -8.08 -16.54 -0.04
C ILE A 301 -9.26 -16.69 -1.00
N ILE A 302 -10.46 -16.32 -0.58
CA ILE A 302 -11.67 -16.37 -1.43
C ILE A 302 -11.45 -15.56 -2.72
N ALA A 303 -10.90 -14.36 -2.63
CA ALA A 303 -10.65 -13.52 -3.80
C ALA A 303 -9.64 -14.13 -4.78
N GLN A 304 -8.65 -14.87 -4.30
CA GLN A 304 -7.56 -15.41 -5.11
C GLN A 304 -7.77 -16.87 -5.57
N ALA A 305 -8.66 -17.63 -4.92
CA ALA A 305 -8.91 -19.01 -5.29
C ALA A 305 -9.43 -19.14 -6.75
N PRO A 306 -9.06 -20.17 -7.50
CA PRO A 306 -9.55 -20.39 -8.87
C PRO A 306 -11.06 -20.66 -8.85
N PRO A 307 -11.80 -20.32 -9.93
CA PRO A 307 -13.25 -20.56 -10.03
C PRO A 307 -13.65 -22.02 -9.79
N GLU A 308 -12.79 -22.96 -10.19
CA GLU A 308 -13.00 -24.40 -10.09
C GLU A 308 -13.02 -24.90 -8.64
N ALA A 309 -12.35 -24.22 -7.72
CA ALA A 309 -12.31 -24.58 -6.30
C ALA A 309 -13.69 -24.56 -5.62
N PHE A 310 -14.70 -23.96 -6.24
CA PHE A 310 -16.06 -23.85 -5.71
C PHE A 310 -17.13 -24.47 -6.63
N SER A 311 -16.76 -25.00 -7.79
CA SER A 311 -17.70 -25.71 -8.69
C SER A 311 -18.17 -27.04 -8.09
N SER A 312 -17.36 -27.65 -7.21
CA SER A 312 -17.68 -28.90 -6.52
C SER A 312 -18.76 -28.75 -5.41
N ILE A 313 -19.14 -27.51 -5.07
CA ILE A 313 -20.16 -27.24 -4.03
C ILE A 313 -21.57 -27.07 -4.64
N ARG A 314 -21.73 -27.09 -5.96
CA ARG A 314 -23.07 -27.16 -6.57
C ARG A 314 -23.57 -28.60 -6.49
N PRO A 315 -24.65 -28.90 -5.70
CA PRO A 315 -25.30 -30.20 -5.79
C PRO A 315 -25.79 -30.37 -7.23
N GLY A 316 -25.49 -31.53 -7.80
CA GLY A 316 -25.80 -31.84 -9.21
C GLY A 316 -27.24 -31.62 -9.54
N VAL A 317 -27.52 -30.63 -10.39
CA VAL A 317 -28.69 -30.66 -11.24
C VAL A 317 -28.34 -31.60 -12.39
N ARG A 318 -28.65 -32.89 -12.21
CA ARG A 318 -28.78 -33.83 -13.35
C ARG A 318 -29.85 -33.24 -14.25
N MET A 319 -29.48 -32.72 -15.40
CA MET A 319 -30.41 -32.60 -16.49
C MET A 319 -30.81 -34.03 -16.87
N ALA A 320 -32.04 -34.39 -16.58
CA ALA A 320 -32.66 -35.57 -17.18
C ALA A 320 -32.84 -35.26 -18.66
N ASP A 321 -32.07 -35.97 -19.49
CA ASP A 321 -32.34 -36.06 -20.92
C ASP A 321 -33.67 -36.85 -21.09
N GLU A 322 -34.70 -36.18 -21.63
CA GLU A 322 -35.79 -36.78 -22.37
C GLU A 322 -35.85 -36.18 -23.78
#